data_05ad368e94df886e3763381befd62309
#
_entry.id   05ad368e94df886e3763381befd62309
#
_cell.length_a   1.000
_cell.length_b   1.000
_cell.length_c   1.000
_cell.angle_alpha   90.00
_cell.angle_beta   90.00
_cell.angle_gamma   90.00
#
_symmetry.space_group_name_H-M   'P 1'
#
loop_
_entity.id
_entity.type
_entity.pdbx_description
1 polymer ?
#
loop_
_entity_poly.entity_id
_entity_poly.type
_entity_poly.pdbx_seq_one_letter_code
_entity_poly.pdbx_strand_id
1 'polypeptide(L)'
;MSLTLTRSQIADELYRTIGLSHNESAELVDMFFEEILLCFEKGEEVKLTSFGTFKIRNKKERVGRNPKTGIEAKISSRKVVTFKPSRHVKEKIKN
;
A
#
# COMPACT_ATOMS: atom_id res chain seq x y z
N MET A 1 -8.56 -20.42 1.36
CA MET A 1 -8.28 -19.72 2.62
C MET A 1 -7.40 -18.51 2.36
N SER A 2 -7.83 -17.35 2.80
CA SER A 2 -7.02 -16.14 2.66
C SER A 2 -6.11 -15.96 3.88
N LEU A 3 -4.89 -15.52 3.62
CA LEU A 3 -3.92 -15.22 4.66
C LEU A 3 -3.72 -13.71 4.70
N THR A 4 -3.72 -13.16 5.90
CA THR A 4 -3.43 -11.74 6.08
C THR A 4 -2.06 -11.62 6.75
N LEU A 5 -1.16 -10.93 6.09
CA LEU A 5 0.15 -10.64 6.64
C LEU A 5 0.06 -9.37 7.47
N THR A 6 0.27 -9.49 8.77
CA THR A 6 0.20 -8.34 9.69
C THR A 6 1.58 -7.77 9.97
N ARG A 7 1.62 -6.54 10.49
CA ARG A 7 2.88 -5.92 10.93
C ARG A 7 3.56 -6.78 11.99
N SER A 8 2.77 -7.37 12.88
CA SER A 8 3.28 -8.24 13.94
C SER A 8 4.00 -9.45 13.36
N GLN A 9 3.44 -10.05 12.33
CA GLN A 9 4.06 -11.20 11.66
C GLN A 9 5.37 -10.82 10.95
N ILE A 10 5.41 -9.63 10.35
CA ILE A 10 6.63 -9.12 9.73
C ILE A 10 7.70 -8.89 10.80
N ALA A 11 7.32 -8.32 11.95
CA ALA A 11 8.23 -8.07 13.04
C ALA A 11 8.79 -9.39 13.61
N ASP A 12 7.96 -10.42 13.74
CA ASP A 12 8.39 -11.74 14.19
C ASP A 12 9.43 -12.33 13.25
N GLU A 13 9.23 -12.16 11.94
CA GLU A 13 10.19 -12.65 10.95
C GLU A 13 11.52 -11.91 11.03
N LEU A 14 11.50 -10.62 11.28
CA LEU A 14 12.71 -9.83 11.51
C LEU A 14 13.45 -10.30 12.76
N TYR A 15 12.70 -10.54 13.81
CA TYR A 15 13.26 -11.05 15.05
C TYR A 15 14.05 -12.36 14.82
N ARG A 16 13.44 -13.29 14.09
CA ARG A 16 14.07 -14.58 13.81
C ARG A 16 15.26 -14.48 12.87
N THR A 17 15.17 -13.57 11.88
CA THR A 17 16.14 -13.51 10.79
C THR A 17 17.34 -12.63 11.11
N ILE A 18 17.11 -11.49 11.77
CA ILE A 18 18.15 -10.48 11.98
C ILE A 18 18.71 -10.52 13.40
N GLY A 19 17.97 -11.10 14.34
CA GLY A 19 18.43 -11.18 15.71
C GLY A 19 18.18 -9.95 16.56
N LEU A 20 17.30 -9.06 16.09
CA LEU A 20 16.85 -7.91 16.89
C LEU A 20 15.90 -8.40 17.97
N SER A 21 15.75 -7.62 19.03
CA SER A 21 14.73 -7.92 20.04
C SER A 21 13.34 -7.79 19.45
N HIS A 22 12.32 -8.35 20.12
CA HIS A 22 10.93 -8.20 19.67
C HIS A 22 10.52 -6.73 19.60
N ASN A 23 10.87 -5.95 20.62
CA ASN A 23 10.54 -4.53 20.65
C ASN A 23 11.22 -3.74 19.53
N GLU A 24 12.47 -3.99 19.29
CA GLU A 24 13.22 -3.33 18.21
C GLU A 24 12.64 -3.70 16.84
N SER A 25 12.27 -4.97 16.65
CA SER A 25 11.67 -5.43 15.41
C SER A 25 10.33 -4.76 15.16
N ALA A 26 9.49 -4.65 16.19
CA ALA A 26 8.19 -4.00 16.07
C ALA A 26 8.35 -2.51 15.75
N GLU A 27 9.27 -1.82 16.42
CA GLU A 27 9.55 -0.41 16.16
C GLU A 27 10.03 -0.19 14.73
N LEU A 28 10.91 -1.05 14.26
CA LEU A 28 11.45 -0.92 12.89
C LEU A 28 10.36 -1.07 11.84
N VAL A 29 9.47 -2.04 12.02
CA VAL A 29 8.34 -2.25 11.12
C VAL A 29 7.40 -1.05 11.14
N ASP A 30 7.09 -0.53 12.33
CA ASP A 30 6.22 0.65 12.44
C ASP A 30 6.85 1.87 11.78
N MET A 31 8.13 2.10 11.98
CA MET A 31 8.86 3.21 11.34
C MET A 31 8.81 3.10 9.82
N PHE A 32 8.96 1.91 9.30
CA PHE A 32 8.93 1.67 7.86
C PHE A 32 7.58 2.07 7.26
N PHE A 33 6.48 1.62 7.86
CA PHE A 33 5.16 1.96 7.37
C PHE A 33 4.80 3.43 7.58
N GLU A 34 5.22 4.00 8.70
CA GLU A 34 5.02 5.44 8.93
C GLU A 34 5.72 6.29 7.88
N GLU A 35 6.91 5.91 7.47
CA GLU A 35 7.66 6.62 6.43
C GLU A 35 6.91 6.55 5.09
N ILE A 36 6.35 5.40 4.76
CA ILE A 36 5.54 5.25 3.54
C ILE A 36 4.32 6.17 3.60
N LEU A 37 3.64 6.21 4.74
CA LEU A 37 2.46 7.07 4.91
C LEU A 37 2.81 8.55 4.78
N LEU A 38 3.96 8.96 5.32
CA LEU A 38 4.44 10.34 5.18
C LEU A 38 4.68 10.70 3.71
N CYS A 39 5.25 9.78 2.94
CA CYS A 39 5.45 10.00 1.51
C CYS A 39 4.10 10.18 0.80
N PHE A 40 3.11 9.37 1.15
CA PHE A 40 1.77 9.50 0.57
C PHE A 40 1.14 10.85 0.89
N GLU A 41 1.28 11.33 2.12
CA GLU A 41 0.77 12.64 2.52
C GLU A 41 1.39 13.77 1.71
N LYS A 42 2.66 13.64 1.37
CA LYS A 42 3.36 14.62 0.53
C LYS A 42 3.06 14.45 -0.96
N GLY A 43 2.34 13.42 -1.33
CA GLY A 43 2.05 13.10 -2.73
C GLY A 43 3.24 12.51 -3.46
N GLU A 44 4.19 11.94 -2.75
CA GLU A 44 5.39 11.37 -3.33
C GLU A 44 5.20 9.90 -3.68
N GLU A 45 5.83 9.48 -4.77
CA GLU A 45 5.86 8.09 -5.19
C GLU A 45 6.78 7.29 -4.29
N VAL A 46 6.37 6.08 -3.93
CA VAL A 46 7.19 5.15 -3.14
C VAL A 46 7.54 3.96 -4.01
N LYS A 47 8.82 3.79 -4.29
CA LYS A 47 9.31 2.67 -5.09
C LYS A 47 10.07 1.70 -4.20
N LEU A 48 9.56 0.47 -4.10
CA LEU A 48 10.24 -0.61 -3.41
C LEU A 48 10.88 -1.51 -4.48
N THR A 49 12.19 -1.40 -4.62
CA THR A 49 12.94 -2.11 -5.66
C THR A 49 12.62 -3.60 -5.66
N SER A 50 12.34 -4.14 -6.84
CA SER A 50 11.97 -5.54 -7.07
C SER A 50 10.61 -5.96 -6.50
N PHE A 51 9.89 -5.05 -5.86
CA PHE A 51 8.55 -5.35 -5.36
C PHE A 51 7.48 -4.61 -6.14
N GLY A 52 7.56 -3.29 -6.19
CA GLY A 52 6.59 -2.50 -6.92
C GLY A 52 6.64 -1.03 -6.55
N THR A 53 5.73 -0.28 -7.10
CA THR A 53 5.68 1.16 -6.94
C THR A 53 4.29 1.58 -6.50
N PHE A 54 4.23 2.39 -5.45
CA PHE A 54 3.00 3.04 -5.00
C PHE A 54 2.99 4.46 -5.51
N LYS A 55 1.94 4.82 -6.24
CA LYS A 55 1.78 6.17 -6.79
C LYS A 55 0.53 6.82 -6.23
N ILE A 56 0.61 8.12 -6.01
CA ILE A 56 -0.54 8.91 -5.60
C ILE A 56 -1.14 9.53 -6.86
N ARG A 57 -2.42 9.26 -7.09
CA ARG A 57 -3.15 9.82 -8.22
C ARG A 57 -4.24 10.74 -7.71
N ASN A 58 -4.35 11.90 -8.36
CA ASN A 58 -5.42 12.84 -8.09
C ASN A 58 -6.56 12.53 -9.05
N LYS A 59 -7.71 12.14 -8.52
CA LYS A 59 -8.90 11.92 -9.32
C LYS A 59 -9.74 13.19 -9.27
N LYS A 60 -10.08 13.70 -10.45
CA LYS A 60 -10.89 14.89 -10.57
C LYS A 60 -12.32 14.61 -10.16
N GLU A 61 -13.00 15.65 -9.73
CA GLU A 61 -14.44 15.62 -9.51
C GLU A 61 -15.14 15.18 -10.78
N ARG A 62 -16.14 14.35 -10.63
CA ARG A 62 -16.92 13.84 -11.75
C ARG A 62 -18.37 13.60 -11.33
N VAL A 63 -19.24 13.49 -12.32
CA VAL A 63 -20.62 13.10 -12.09
C VAL A 63 -20.75 11.60 -12.28
N GLY A 64 -21.20 10.91 -11.23
CA GLY A 64 -21.50 9.49 -11.30
C GLY A 64 -23.00 9.26 -11.37
N ARG A 65 -23.41 8.10 -11.84
CA ARG A 65 -24.82 7.71 -11.92
C ARG A 65 -25.04 6.39 -11.22
N ASN A 66 -26.04 6.35 -10.36
CA ASN A 66 -26.46 5.11 -9.73
C ASN A 66 -27.25 4.27 -10.76
N PRO A 67 -26.74 3.10 -11.16
CA PRO A 67 -27.41 2.29 -12.19
C PRO A 67 -28.77 1.76 -11.77
N LYS A 68 -29.07 1.68 -10.48
CA LYS A 68 -30.36 1.21 -10.01
C LYS A 68 -31.42 2.29 -10.01
N THR A 69 -31.06 3.52 -9.66
CA THR A 69 -32.02 4.63 -9.53
C THR A 69 -31.94 5.61 -10.68
N GLY A 70 -30.87 5.60 -11.43
CA GLY A 70 -30.62 6.56 -12.49
C GLY A 70 -30.29 7.96 -11.99
N ILE A 71 -30.17 8.12 -10.68
CA ILE A 71 -29.88 9.42 -10.08
C ILE A 71 -28.38 9.73 -10.22
N GLU A 72 -28.11 10.94 -10.70
CA GLU A 72 -26.74 11.43 -10.81
C GLU A 72 -26.27 11.93 -9.45
N ALA A 73 -25.05 11.57 -9.08
CA ALA A 73 -24.41 12.04 -7.87
C ALA A 73 -23.02 12.56 -8.18
N LYS A 74 -22.66 13.66 -7.53
CA LYS A 74 -21.37 14.29 -7.72
C LYS A 74 -20.31 13.55 -6.90
N ILE A 75 -19.26 13.07 -7.57
CA ILE A 75 -18.14 12.41 -6.92
C ILE A 75 -17.02 13.43 -6.75
N SER A 76 -16.68 13.72 -5.49
CA SER A 76 -15.67 14.73 -5.15
C SER A 76 -14.29 14.34 -5.68
N SER A 77 -13.46 15.34 -5.92
CA SER A 77 -12.04 15.10 -6.19
C SER A 77 -11.41 14.44 -5.00
N ARG A 78 -10.47 13.54 -5.24
CA ARG A 78 -9.79 12.81 -4.18
C ARG A 78 -8.42 12.30 -4.62
N LYS A 79 -7.60 12.01 -3.63
CA LYS A 79 -6.32 11.34 -3.87
C LYS A 79 -6.49 9.86 -3.62
N VAL A 80 -5.92 9.04 -4.49
CA VAL A 80 -5.94 7.59 -4.33
C VAL A 80 -4.53 7.04 -4.48
N VAL A 81 -4.28 5.92 -3.82
CA VAL A 81 -3.03 5.21 -3.93
C VAL A 81 -3.21 4.07 -4.91
N THR A 82 -2.33 3.98 -5.90
CA THR A 82 -2.32 2.86 -6.84
C THR A 82 -1.02 2.11 -6.70
N PHE A 83 -1.08 0.79 -6.82
CA PHE A 83 0.08 -0.06 -6.73
C PHE A 83 0.34 -0.73 -8.08
N LYS A 84 1.58 -0.62 -8.55
CA LYS A 84 2.03 -1.30 -9.76
C LYS A 84 3.11 -2.30 -9.37
N PRO A 85 2.86 -3.60 -9.49
CA PRO A 85 3.86 -4.60 -9.17
C PRO A 85 5.05 -4.53 -10.12
N SER A 86 6.23 -4.87 -9.60
CA SER A 86 7.43 -4.92 -10.40
C SER A 86 7.39 -6.12 -11.36
N ARG A 87 8.26 -6.11 -12.35
CA ARG A 87 8.42 -7.25 -13.26
C ARG A 87 8.75 -8.52 -12.49
N HIS A 88 9.58 -8.42 -11.47
CA HIS A 88 9.95 -9.55 -10.62
C HIS A 88 8.73 -10.18 -9.94
N VAL A 89 7.86 -9.35 -9.36
CA VAL A 89 6.62 -9.82 -8.72
C VAL A 89 5.69 -10.46 -9.75
N LYS A 90 5.54 -9.83 -10.91
CA LYS A 90 4.68 -10.37 -11.98
C LYS A 90 5.14 -11.76 -12.42
N GLU A 91 6.43 -11.97 -12.51
CA GLU A 91 6.96 -13.27 -12.88
C GLU A 91 6.79 -14.32 -11.79
N LYS A 92 6.89 -13.91 -10.51
CA LYS A 92 6.70 -14.81 -9.38
C LYS A 92 5.27 -15.34 -9.26
N ILE A 93 4.28 -14.52 -9.59
CA ILE A 93 2.86 -14.92 -9.48
C ILE A 93 2.30 -15.49 -10.79
N LYS A 94 3.08 -15.45 -11.86
CA LYS A 94 2.70 -16.00 -13.15
C LYS A 94 2.76 -17.51 -13.09
N ASN A 95 1.71 -18.14 -13.53
CA ASN A 95 1.64 -19.61 -13.54
C ASN A 95 0.97 -20.10 -14.78
#